data_85f7a60bea889ebb6ef7e98de6715045
#
_entry.id   85f7a60bea889ebb6ef7e98de6715045
#
_cell.length_a   1.000
_cell.length_b   1.000
_cell.length_c   1.000
_cell.angle_alpha   90.00
_cell.angle_beta   90.00
_cell.angle_gamma   90.00
#
_symmetry.space_group_name_H-M   'P 1'
#
loop_
_entity.id
_entity.type
_entity.pdbx_description
1 polymer ?
#
loop_
_entity_poly.entity_id
_entity_poly.type
_entity_poly.pdbx_seq_one_letter_code
_entity_poly.pdbx_strand_id
1 'polypeptide(L)'
;MARDVLDEAKILLGRRQFSKAIKLLEGRAEIYSQDFEYNLLFAIACLYLGDTGTASVFFQKARNIRLTDTRLLLGQAALFLRRGDTDRALYYYLEILDNDPQNKTAIAAIEFIRINGDYNTICRWVDTGRIEQFYPSLGLNPYKIAGITFPIIACVLGIVLIMLFIPVHRPSAGNRADLSSLALTIEERRNIQETNLASGSFAYIMSASQINESYEKAQNYFLSYRDNLSQVEINRILNSNASVYVKQKANILMGYLEEPGFDTLKDFPSYKNVQNEPVLYLDCWVVWSGRVSNVVQTETLYKCDFLVGYDTMENVEGIVPLSFDVIPLIDNEKPVKVLAKIKSVDGRLALEGRAVHQSVKN
;
A
#
# COMPACT_ATOMS: atom_id res chain seq x y z
N MET A 1 3.59 -20.91 -43.13
CA MET A 1 2.17 -21.21 -43.14
C MET A 1 1.40 -19.94 -43.34
N ALA A 2 0.62 -19.79 -44.44
CA ALA A 2 -0.29 -18.66 -44.58
C ALA A 2 -1.35 -18.75 -43.48
N ARG A 3 -1.53 -17.66 -42.70
CA ARG A 3 -2.61 -17.60 -41.69
C ARG A 3 -3.94 -17.68 -42.42
N ASP A 4 -4.91 -18.41 -41.87
CA ASP A 4 -6.27 -18.39 -42.35
C ASP A 4 -6.83 -16.96 -42.24
N VAL A 5 -7.57 -16.54 -43.25
CA VAL A 5 -8.19 -15.20 -43.31
C VAL A 5 -9.09 -14.92 -42.12
N LEU A 6 -9.77 -15.95 -41.64
CA LEU A 6 -10.64 -15.86 -40.44
C LEU A 6 -9.84 -15.62 -39.16
N ASP A 7 -8.66 -16.21 -39.03
CA ASP A 7 -7.77 -15.98 -37.90
C ASP A 7 -7.17 -14.57 -37.93
N GLU A 8 -6.83 -14.09 -39.12
CA GLU A 8 -6.37 -12.69 -39.28
C GLU A 8 -7.48 -11.69 -38.93
N ALA A 9 -8.72 -11.96 -39.34
CA ALA A 9 -9.88 -11.15 -38.97
C ALA A 9 -10.10 -11.12 -37.46
N LYS A 10 -9.98 -12.27 -36.76
CA LYS A 10 -10.06 -12.35 -35.28
C LYS A 10 -8.98 -11.47 -34.62
N ILE A 11 -7.76 -11.51 -35.12
CA ILE A 11 -6.66 -10.67 -34.61
C ILE A 11 -6.95 -9.18 -34.82
N LEU A 12 -7.47 -8.80 -35.98
CA LEU A 12 -7.83 -7.41 -36.28
C LEU A 12 -8.98 -6.93 -35.36
N LEU A 13 -9.98 -7.76 -35.12
CA LEU A 13 -11.06 -7.48 -34.16
C LEU A 13 -10.54 -7.33 -32.74
N GLY A 14 -9.67 -8.21 -32.27
CA GLY A 14 -9.02 -8.11 -30.98
C GLY A 14 -8.22 -6.81 -30.81
N ARG A 15 -7.61 -6.32 -31.91
CA ARG A 15 -6.90 -5.05 -31.96
C ARG A 15 -7.81 -3.83 -32.17
N ARG A 16 -9.13 -4.01 -32.21
CA ARG A 16 -10.13 -2.95 -32.48
C ARG A 16 -9.96 -2.27 -33.86
N GLN A 17 -9.37 -2.96 -34.83
CA GLN A 17 -9.18 -2.47 -36.20
C GLN A 17 -10.34 -2.94 -37.09
N PHE A 18 -11.57 -2.55 -36.70
CA PHE A 18 -12.81 -3.04 -37.31
C PHE A 18 -12.90 -2.79 -38.81
N SER A 19 -12.59 -1.58 -39.28
CA SER A 19 -12.62 -1.27 -40.70
C SER A 19 -11.66 -2.11 -41.54
N LYS A 20 -10.49 -2.48 -40.96
CA LYS A 20 -9.55 -3.36 -41.66
C LYS A 20 -10.05 -4.81 -41.67
N ALA A 21 -10.70 -5.26 -40.60
CA ALA A 21 -11.31 -6.58 -40.54
C ALA A 21 -12.42 -6.73 -41.57
N ILE A 22 -13.30 -5.71 -41.70
CA ILE A 22 -14.36 -5.69 -42.71
C ILE A 22 -13.77 -5.76 -44.13
N LYS A 23 -12.83 -4.89 -44.43
CA LYS A 23 -12.17 -4.86 -45.75
C LYS A 23 -11.49 -6.19 -46.11
N LEU A 24 -10.86 -6.84 -45.13
CA LEU A 24 -10.27 -8.16 -45.33
C LEU A 24 -11.32 -9.22 -45.66
N LEU A 25 -12.44 -9.23 -44.89
CA LEU A 25 -13.53 -10.17 -45.09
C LEU A 25 -14.30 -9.93 -46.39
N GLU A 26 -14.58 -8.67 -46.76
CA GLU A 26 -15.23 -8.30 -48.01
C GLU A 26 -14.50 -8.89 -49.24
N GLY A 27 -13.16 -8.81 -49.23
CA GLY A 27 -12.36 -9.37 -50.33
C GLY A 27 -12.41 -10.90 -50.44
N ARG A 28 -13.10 -11.59 -49.55
CA ARG A 28 -13.22 -13.05 -49.49
C ARG A 28 -14.67 -13.56 -49.44
N ALA A 29 -15.63 -12.70 -49.68
CA ALA A 29 -17.04 -12.99 -49.59
C ALA A 29 -17.49 -14.20 -50.49
N GLU A 30 -16.91 -14.32 -51.66
CA GLU A 30 -17.23 -15.42 -52.60
C GLU A 30 -16.91 -16.81 -52.03
N ILE A 31 -15.82 -16.90 -51.24
CA ILE A 31 -15.32 -18.18 -50.73
C ILE A 31 -16.00 -18.54 -49.39
N TYR A 32 -16.24 -17.55 -48.53
CA TYR A 32 -16.69 -17.81 -47.16
C TYR A 32 -18.15 -17.43 -46.88
N SER A 33 -18.95 -17.03 -47.89
CA SER A 33 -20.35 -16.58 -47.72
C SER A 33 -21.25 -17.54 -46.94
N GLN A 34 -20.98 -18.83 -47.01
CA GLN A 34 -21.72 -19.89 -46.31
C GLN A 34 -21.04 -20.39 -45.01
N ASP A 35 -19.91 -19.74 -44.65
CA ASP A 35 -19.23 -20.09 -43.39
C ASP A 35 -19.82 -19.32 -42.21
N PHE A 36 -20.05 -20.05 -41.09
CA PHE A 36 -20.61 -19.45 -39.87
C PHE A 36 -19.70 -18.42 -39.26
N GLU A 37 -18.40 -18.75 -39.09
CA GLU A 37 -17.43 -17.89 -38.44
C GLU A 37 -17.20 -16.62 -39.24
N TYR A 38 -17.15 -16.72 -40.57
CA TYR A 38 -17.07 -15.57 -41.46
C TYR A 38 -18.23 -14.59 -41.23
N ASN A 39 -19.48 -15.08 -41.30
CA ASN A 39 -20.66 -14.24 -41.13
C ASN A 39 -20.71 -13.64 -39.70
N LEU A 40 -20.33 -14.42 -38.69
CA LEU A 40 -20.31 -13.95 -37.30
C LEU A 40 -19.26 -12.83 -37.11
N LEU A 41 -18.02 -13.03 -37.56
CA LEU A 41 -16.95 -12.03 -37.44
C LEU A 41 -17.27 -10.74 -38.20
N PHE A 42 -17.86 -10.87 -39.37
CA PHE A 42 -18.31 -9.71 -40.14
C PHE A 42 -19.39 -8.92 -39.41
N ALA A 43 -20.41 -9.62 -38.89
CA ALA A 43 -21.48 -9.00 -38.13
C ALA A 43 -20.97 -8.29 -36.87
N ILE A 44 -20.05 -8.93 -36.12
CA ILE A 44 -19.43 -8.33 -34.93
C ILE A 44 -18.62 -7.07 -35.30
N ALA A 45 -17.85 -7.11 -36.39
CA ALA A 45 -17.09 -5.94 -36.85
C ALA A 45 -18.01 -4.76 -37.16
N CYS A 46 -19.11 -5.01 -37.88
CA CYS A 46 -20.11 -3.98 -38.20
C CYS A 46 -20.83 -3.46 -36.96
N LEU A 47 -21.18 -4.34 -36.01
CA LEU A 47 -21.79 -3.93 -34.76
C LEU A 47 -20.93 -2.95 -33.97
N TYR A 48 -19.64 -3.23 -33.85
CA TYR A 48 -18.68 -2.33 -33.16
C TYR A 48 -18.45 -1.02 -33.91
N LEU A 49 -18.52 -1.00 -35.24
CA LEU A 49 -18.49 0.23 -36.02
C LEU A 49 -19.80 1.04 -35.97
N GLY A 50 -20.87 0.45 -35.47
CA GLY A 50 -22.17 1.08 -35.40
C GLY A 50 -23.03 0.90 -36.65
N ASP A 51 -22.54 0.16 -37.64
CA ASP A 51 -23.35 -0.24 -38.80
C ASP A 51 -24.32 -1.37 -38.45
N THR A 52 -25.41 -0.97 -37.83
CA THR A 52 -26.46 -1.91 -37.39
C THR A 52 -27.23 -2.55 -38.55
N GLY A 53 -27.24 -1.90 -39.71
CA GLY A 53 -27.89 -2.43 -40.91
C GLY A 53 -27.18 -3.68 -41.44
N THR A 54 -25.91 -3.52 -41.77
CA THR A 54 -25.05 -4.60 -42.27
C THR A 54 -24.87 -5.68 -41.22
N ALA A 55 -24.67 -5.32 -39.93
CA ALA A 55 -24.56 -6.26 -38.83
C ALA A 55 -25.78 -7.19 -38.75
N SER A 56 -27.00 -6.65 -38.90
CA SER A 56 -28.26 -7.42 -38.88
C SER A 56 -28.29 -8.48 -40.00
N VAL A 57 -27.87 -8.13 -41.19
CA VAL A 57 -27.87 -9.07 -42.33
C VAL A 57 -26.92 -10.24 -42.10
N PHE A 58 -25.70 -9.93 -41.63
CA PHE A 58 -24.68 -10.97 -41.37
C PHE A 58 -24.99 -11.81 -40.12
N PHE A 59 -25.57 -11.25 -39.06
CA PHE A 59 -26.09 -12.04 -37.94
C PHE A 59 -27.22 -12.99 -38.40
N GLN A 60 -28.10 -12.54 -39.29
CA GLN A 60 -29.15 -13.42 -39.82
C GLN A 60 -28.55 -14.55 -40.68
N LYS A 61 -27.55 -14.28 -41.50
CA LYS A 61 -26.84 -15.33 -42.27
C LYS A 61 -26.17 -16.35 -41.33
N ALA A 62 -25.49 -15.88 -40.27
CA ALA A 62 -24.86 -16.75 -39.28
C ALA A 62 -25.90 -17.59 -38.56
N ARG A 63 -27.05 -17.00 -38.17
CA ARG A 63 -28.17 -17.72 -37.51
C ARG A 63 -28.75 -18.82 -38.38
N ASN A 64 -28.88 -18.63 -39.69
CA ASN A 64 -29.38 -19.65 -40.61
C ASN A 64 -28.45 -20.88 -40.67
N ILE A 65 -27.17 -20.72 -40.29
CA ILE A 65 -26.22 -21.84 -40.29
C ILE A 65 -26.17 -22.51 -38.90
N ARG A 66 -26.18 -21.71 -37.81
CA ARG A 66 -26.11 -22.18 -36.44
C ARG A 66 -27.00 -21.31 -35.53
N LEU A 67 -27.94 -21.91 -34.81
CA LEU A 67 -28.93 -21.16 -34.02
C LEU A 67 -28.47 -20.78 -32.63
N THR A 68 -27.67 -21.60 -31.95
CA THR A 68 -27.43 -21.54 -30.51
C THR A 68 -25.99 -21.15 -30.10
N ASP A 69 -25.23 -20.51 -30.99
CA ASP A 69 -23.89 -20.01 -30.61
C ASP A 69 -24.02 -18.78 -29.70
N THR A 70 -23.42 -18.82 -28.49
CA THR A 70 -23.51 -17.75 -27.51
C THR A 70 -23.01 -16.40 -28.03
N ARG A 71 -21.97 -16.37 -28.87
CA ARG A 71 -21.45 -15.13 -29.47
C ARG A 71 -22.44 -14.53 -30.46
N LEU A 72 -23.14 -15.38 -31.22
CA LEU A 72 -24.21 -14.98 -32.14
C LEU A 72 -25.37 -14.35 -31.38
N LEU A 73 -25.86 -15.06 -30.35
CA LEU A 73 -26.97 -14.58 -29.52
C LEU A 73 -26.64 -13.28 -28.81
N LEU A 74 -25.41 -13.15 -28.23
CA LEU A 74 -24.91 -11.89 -27.66
C LEU A 74 -24.86 -10.76 -28.69
N GLY A 75 -24.40 -11.05 -29.91
CA GLY A 75 -24.34 -10.07 -30.98
C GLY A 75 -25.71 -9.58 -31.40
N GLN A 76 -26.69 -10.49 -31.53
CA GLN A 76 -28.10 -10.15 -31.87
C GLN A 76 -28.75 -9.34 -30.74
N ALA A 77 -28.58 -9.78 -29.47
CA ALA A 77 -29.10 -9.06 -28.31
C ALA A 77 -28.53 -7.64 -28.25
N ALA A 78 -27.22 -7.49 -28.39
CA ALA A 78 -26.54 -6.20 -28.40
C ALA A 78 -26.97 -5.30 -29.57
N LEU A 79 -27.21 -5.87 -30.75
CA LEU A 79 -27.74 -5.15 -31.90
C LEU A 79 -29.12 -4.54 -31.61
N PHE A 80 -30.06 -5.33 -31.04
CA PHE A 80 -31.37 -4.82 -30.66
C PHE A 80 -31.28 -3.79 -29.54
N LEU A 81 -30.46 -4.05 -28.51
CA LEU A 81 -30.25 -3.10 -27.43
C LEU A 81 -29.71 -1.75 -27.95
N ARG A 82 -28.74 -1.78 -28.89
CA ARG A 82 -28.21 -0.58 -29.53
C ARG A 82 -29.29 0.21 -30.29
N ARG A 83 -30.28 -0.48 -30.85
CA ARG A 83 -31.41 0.16 -31.55
C ARG A 83 -32.49 0.66 -30.59
N GLY A 84 -32.38 0.40 -29.31
CA GLY A 84 -33.41 0.73 -28.31
C GLY A 84 -34.58 -0.29 -28.26
N ASP A 85 -34.47 -1.40 -28.96
CA ASP A 85 -35.47 -2.49 -28.94
C ASP A 85 -35.15 -3.43 -27.76
N THR A 86 -35.56 -2.99 -26.57
CA THR A 86 -35.26 -3.69 -25.30
C THR A 86 -35.99 -5.05 -25.22
N ASP A 87 -37.17 -5.20 -25.81
CA ASP A 87 -37.93 -6.43 -25.75
C ASP A 87 -37.25 -7.56 -26.50
N ARG A 88 -36.78 -7.27 -27.73
CA ARG A 88 -36.00 -8.24 -28.50
C ARG A 88 -34.64 -8.50 -27.90
N ALA A 89 -33.97 -7.46 -27.38
CA ALA A 89 -32.71 -7.64 -26.71
C ALA A 89 -32.86 -8.58 -25.49
N LEU A 90 -33.88 -8.35 -24.68
CA LEU A 90 -34.20 -9.19 -23.52
C LEU A 90 -34.47 -10.65 -23.90
N TYR A 91 -35.23 -10.85 -24.98
CA TYR A 91 -35.51 -12.20 -25.51
C TYR A 91 -34.21 -12.98 -25.79
N TYR A 92 -33.25 -12.37 -26.49
CA TYR A 92 -31.97 -13.01 -26.81
C TYR A 92 -31.08 -13.20 -25.59
N TYR A 93 -31.04 -12.24 -24.64
CA TYR A 93 -30.28 -12.42 -23.42
C TYR A 93 -30.84 -13.54 -22.53
N LEU A 94 -32.15 -13.72 -22.50
CA LEU A 94 -32.81 -14.86 -21.80
C LEU A 94 -32.50 -16.19 -22.50
N GLU A 95 -32.53 -16.24 -23.84
CA GLU A 95 -32.12 -17.42 -24.60
C GLU A 95 -30.68 -17.84 -24.32
N ILE A 96 -29.79 -16.87 -24.04
CA ILE A 96 -28.43 -17.17 -23.61
C ILE A 96 -28.43 -17.81 -22.24
N LEU A 97 -29.19 -17.28 -21.28
CA LEU A 97 -29.25 -17.83 -19.92
C LEU A 97 -29.87 -19.20 -19.83
N ASP A 98 -30.75 -19.57 -20.76
CA ASP A 98 -31.30 -20.94 -20.88
C ASP A 98 -30.19 -21.97 -21.20
N ASN A 99 -29.15 -21.55 -21.95
CA ASN A 99 -28.02 -22.40 -22.34
C ASN A 99 -26.80 -22.23 -21.40
N ASP A 100 -26.56 -21.03 -20.86
CA ASP A 100 -25.49 -20.67 -19.97
C ASP A 100 -26.01 -19.76 -18.83
N PRO A 101 -26.57 -20.33 -17.74
CA PRO A 101 -27.19 -19.58 -16.66
C PRO A 101 -26.25 -18.64 -15.92
N GLN A 102 -24.91 -18.80 -16.06
CA GLN A 102 -23.90 -17.97 -15.41
C GLN A 102 -23.25 -16.96 -16.35
N ASN A 103 -23.83 -16.71 -17.51
CA ASN A 103 -23.29 -15.76 -18.46
C ASN A 103 -23.34 -14.33 -17.92
N LYS A 104 -22.18 -13.83 -17.50
CA LYS A 104 -22.04 -12.51 -16.84
C LYS A 104 -22.51 -11.35 -17.72
N THR A 105 -22.30 -11.45 -19.04
CA THR A 105 -22.68 -10.38 -19.98
C THR A 105 -24.21 -10.33 -20.13
N ALA A 106 -24.87 -11.47 -20.26
CA ALA A 106 -26.32 -11.54 -20.35
C ALA A 106 -26.98 -11.06 -19.04
N ILE A 107 -26.51 -11.52 -17.88
CA ILE A 107 -27.02 -11.09 -16.57
C ILE A 107 -26.88 -9.56 -16.43
N ALA A 108 -25.73 -9.01 -16.73
CA ALA A 108 -25.49 -7.58 -16.62
C ALA A 108 -26.34 -6.75 -17.59
N ALA A 109 -26.58 -7.27 -18.80
CA ALA A 109 -27.42 -6.60 -19.78
C ALA A 109 -28.91 -6.62 -19.39
N ILE A 110 -29.41 -7.73 -18.87
CA ILE A 110 -30.80 -7.83 -18.36
C ILE A 110 -31.01 -6.86 -17.20
N GLU A 111 -30.06 -6.80 -16.25
CA GLU A 111 -30.12 -5.88 -15.13
C GLU A 111 -30.06 -4.41 -15.59
N PHE A 112 -29.23 -4.11 -16.59
CA PHE A 112 -29.19 -2.78 -17.21
C PHE A 112 -30.53 -2.40 -17.83
N ILE A 113 -31.16 -3.31 -18.63
CA ILE A 113 -32.46 -3.08 -19.24
C ILE A 113 -33.53 -2.85 -18.17
N ARG A 114 -33.50 -3.65 -17.09
CA ARG A 114 -34.46 -3.53 -15.97
C ARG A 114 -34.41 -2.14 -15.30
N ILE A 115 -33.21 -1.57 -15.13
CA ILE A 115 -33.02 -0.30 -14.43
C ILE A 115 -33.08 0.89 -15.38
N ASN A 116 -32.51 0.75 -16.59
CA ASN A 116 -32.23 1.84 -17.52
C ASN A 116 -32.78 1.56 -18.92
N GLY A 117 -33.89 0.86 -19.04
CA GLY A 117 -34.47 0.45 -20.34
C GLY A 117 -35.12 1.58 -21.13
N ASP A 118 -35.05 2.82 -20.67
CA ASP A 118 -35.56 3.97 -21.42
C ASP A 118 -34.67 4.33 -22.62
N TYR A 119 -35.31 4.73 -23.71
CA TYR A 119 -34.62 5.01 -24.98
C TYR A 119 -33.53 6.09 -24.86
N ASN A 120 -33.75 7.14 -24.08
CA ASN A 120 -32.79 8.25 -23.96
C ASN A 120 -31.53 7.81 -23.24
N THR A 121 -31.67 6.98 -22.21
CA THR A 121 -30.51 6.41 -21.48
C THR A 121 -29.73 5.45 -22.38
N ILE A 122 -30.41 4.61 -23.17
CA ILE A 122 -29.75 3.72 -24.13
C ILE A 122 -28.99 4.54 -25.17
N CYS A 123 -29.57 5.59 -25.76
CA CYS A 123 -28.88 6.47 -26.71
C CYS A 123 -27.62 7.09 -26.09
N ARG A 124 -27.71 7.59 -24.86
CA ARG A 124 -26.55 8.13 -24.14
C ARG A 124 -25.43 7.09 -23.94
N TRP A 125 -25.81 5.85 -23.66
CA TRP A 125 -24.83 4.75 -23.53
C TRP A 125 -24.21 4.37 -24.87
N VAL A 126 -24.97 4.43 -25.96
CA VAL A 126 -24.46 4.26 -27.32
C VAL A 126 -23.46 5.36 -27.66
N ASP A 127 -23.81 6.63 -27.43
CA ASP A 127 -22.96 7.79 -27.75
C ASP A 127 -21.64 7.79 -26.94
N THR A 128 -21.70 7.34 -25.68
CA THR A 128 -20.51 7.24 -24.81
C THR A 128 -19.73 5.94 -25.01
N GLY A 129 -20.15 5.03 -25.88
CA GLY A 129 -19.53 3.72 -26.08
C GLY A 129 -19.68 2.74 -24.92
N ARG A 130 -20.41 3.10 -23.85
CA ARG A 130 -20.60 2.22 -22.69
C ARG A 130 -21.44 0.99 -23.02
N ILE A 131 -22.30 1.04 -24.03
CA ILE A 131 -23.13 -0.09 -24.49
C ILE A 131 -22.29 -1.28 -24.95
N GLU A 132 -21.05 -1.06 -25.36
CA GLU A 132 -20.16 -2.11 -25.87
C GLU A 132 -19.79 -3.17 -24.83
N GLN A 133 -20.00 -2.91 -23.52
CA GLN A 133 -19.80 -3.90 -22.49
C GLN A 133 -20.75 -5.11 -22.59
N PHE A 134 -21.88 -4.94 -23.28
CA PHE A 134 -22.87 -5.97 -23.54
C PHE A 134 -22.68 -6.68 -24.88
N TYR A 135 -21.65 -6.30 -25.64
CA TYR A 135 -21.33 -6.92 -26.92
C TYR A 135 -20.52 -8.22 -26.74
N PRO A 136 -20.46 -9.06 -27.78
CA PRO A 136 -19.58 -10.22 -27.77
C PRO A 136 -18.13 -9.81 -27.46
N SER A 137 -17.50 -10.50 -26.50
CA SER A 137 -16.14 -10.14 -26.07
C SER A 137 -15.11 -10.34 -27.19
N LEU A 138 -14.30 -9.35 -27.42
CA LEU A 138 -13.15 -9.38 -28.38
C LEU A 138 -11.81 -9.56 -27.64
N GLY A 139 -11.84 -9.97 -26.37
CA GLY A 139 -10.65 -10.04 -25.53
C GLY A 139 -10.22 -8.69 -24.95
N LEU A 140 -9.02 -8.65 -24.39
CA LEU A 140 -8.48 -7.45 -23.75
C LEU A 140 -8.30 -6.32 -24.76
N ASN A 141 -8.76 -5.12 -24.42
CA ASN A 141 -8.61 -3.96 -25.26
C ASN A 141 -7.19 -3.38 -25.12
N PRO A 142 -6.32 -3.46 -26.16
CA PRO A 142 -4.95 -3.02 -26.08
C PRO A 142 -4.81 -1.51 -25.77
N TYR A 143 -5.75 -0.70 -26.23
CA TYR A 143 -5.74 0.75 -25.97
C TYR A 143 -6.09 1.08 -24.53
N LYS A 144 -7.02 0.32 -23.90
CA LYS A 144 -7.34 0.49 -22.47
C LYS A 144 -6.17 0.03 -21.59
N ILE A 145 -5.50 -1.07 -21.97
CA ILE A 145 -4.31 -1.54 -21.27
C ILE A 145 -3.19 -0.51 -21.38
N ALA A 146 -2.87 -0.04 -22.57
CA ALA A 146 -1.85 0.98 -22.79
C ALA A 146 -2.16 2.28 -22.01
N GLY A 147 -3.44 2.70 -21.95
CA GLY A 147 -3.88 3.87 -21.19
C GLY A 147 -3.69 3.73 -19.66
N ILE A 148 -3.70 2.51 -19.12
CA ILE A 148 -3.47 2.25 -17.70
C ILE A 148 -1.98 2.01 -17.40
N THR A 149 -1.30 1.26 -18.25
CA THR A 149 0.11 0.88 -18.03
C THR A 149 1.07 2.02 -18.24
N PHE A 150 0.80 2.91 -19.21
CA PHE A 150 1.69 4.04 -19.51
C PHE A 150 1.86 5.00 -18.33
N PRO A 151 0.82 5.51 -17.65
CA PRO A 151 0.99 6.35 -16.46
C PRO A 151 1.67 5.63 -15.30
N ILE A 152 1.42 4.33 -15.13
CA ILE A 152 2.08 3.54 -14.08
C ILE A 152 3.59 3.46 -14.36
N ILE A 153 3.99 3.15 -15.59
CA ILE A 153 5.40 3.10 -15.99
C ILE A 153 6.05 4.49 -15.85
N ALA A 154 5.35 5.56 -16.25
CA ALA A 154 5.83 6.92 -16.08
C ALA A 154 6.02 7.32 -14.61
N CYS A 155 5.10 6.93 -13.72
CA CYS A 155 5.23 7.13 -12.28
C CYS A 155 6.42 6.34 -11.69
N VAL A 156 6.59 5.08 -12.07
CA VAL A 156 7.71 4.25 -11.59
C VAL A 156 9.04 4.83 -12.08
N LEU A 157 9.14 5.22 -13.36
CA LEU A 157 10.33 5.90 -13.90
C LEU A 157 10.58 7.24 -13.20
N GLY A 158 9.53 8.01 -12.90
CA GLY A 158 9.62 9.26 -12.14
C GLY A 158 10.18 9.02 -10.73
N ILE A 159 9.69 8.00 -10.02
CA ILE A 159 10.18 7.62 -8.68
C ILE A 159 11.65 7.16 -8.75
N VAL A 160 12.01 6.34 -9.74
CA VAL A 160 13.40 5.90 -9.95
C VAL A 160 14.32 7.08 -10.27
N LEU A 161 13.90 8.00 -11.13
CA LEU A 161 14.65 9.23 -11.42
C LEU A 161 14.78 10.10 -10.17
N ILE A 162 13.71 10.28 -9.40
CA ILE A 162 13.74 11.00 -8.13
C ILE A 162 14.72 10.32 -7.16
N MET A 163 14.72 9.00 -7.04
CA MET A 163 15.68 8.26 -6.20
C MET A 163 17.12 8.37 -6.69
N LEU A 164 17.34 8.54 -8.00
CA LEU A 164 18.68 8.73 -8.57
C LEU A 164 19.19 10.17 -8.43
N PHE A 165 18.29 11.17 -8.47
CA PHE A 165 18.63 12.59 -8.45
C PHE A 165 18.40 13.27 -7.10
N ILE A 166 17.65 12.70 -6.17
CA ILE A 166 17.73 13.14 -4.79
C ILE A 166 19.09 12.65 -4.31
N PRO A 167 20.03 13.57 -3.99
CA PRO A 167 21.17 13.17 -3.23
C PRO A 167 20.57 12.58 -1.96
N VAL A 168 20.65 11.25 -1.80
CA VAL A 168 20.55 10.66 -0.48
C VAL A 168 21.60 11.44 0.29
N HIS A 169 21.17 12.41 1.09
CA HIS A 169 22.01 12.98 2.12
C HIS A 169 22.36 11.78 3.00
N ARG A 170 23.38 11.04 2.57
CA ARG A 170 24.16 10.25 3.51
C ARG A 170 24.64 11.31 4.47
N PRO A 171 24.19 11.31 5.72
CA PRO A 171 24.77 12.19 6.70
C PRO A 171 26.27 11.99 6.50
N SER A 172 26.99 13.08 6.26
CA SER A 172 28.43 13.07 6.19
C SER A 172 28.86 12.10 7.27
N ALA A 173 29.69 11.13 6.91
CA ALA A 173 30.27 10.22 7.90
C ALA A 173 31.14 11.09 8.80
N GLY A 174 30.51 11.87 9.68
CA GLY A 174 31.14 12.48 10.84
C GLY A 174 31.71 11.29 11.61
N ASN A 175 32.92 11.46 12.14
CA ASN A 175 33.73 10.49 12.85
C ASN A 175 32.98 9.79 13.98
N ARG A 176 31.96 8.91 13.65
CA ARG A 176 31.45 7.98 14.64
C ARG A 176 32.46 6.89 14.90
N ALA A 177 32.41 6.36 16.09
CA ALA A 177 33.30 5.28 16.52
C ALA A 177 33.27 4.11 15.54
N ASP A 178 34.44 3.58 15.22
CA ASP A 178 34.54 2.35 14.44
C ASP A 178 34.00 1.16 15.25
N LEU A 179 32.96 0.53 14.73
CA LEU A 179 32.32 -0.61 15.34
C LEU A 179 32.92 -1.96 14.92
N SER A 180 34.07 -1.98 14.22
CA SER A 180 34.68 -3.21 13.74
C SER A 180 34.99 -4.21 14.88
N SER A 181 35.36 -3.70 16.06
CA SER A 181 35.60 -4.51 17.26
C SER A 181 34.32 -5.09 17.86
N LEU A 182 33.16 -4.54 17.55
CA LEU A 182 31.86 -5.01 18.00
C LEU A 182 31.19 -5.98 17.01
N ALA A 183 31.80 -6.27 15.86
CA ALA A 183 31.29 -7.27 14.93
C ALA A 183 31.23 -8.64 15.61
N LEU A 184 30.12 -9.37 15.36
CA LEU A 184 29.98 -10.74 15.90
C LEU A 184 30.90 -11.71 15.14
N THR A 185 31.71 -12.45 15.86
CA THR A 185 32.55 -13.52 15.32
C THR A 185 31.70 -14.70 14.86
N ILE A 186 32.28 -15.61 14.07
CA ILE A 186 31.59 -16.81 13.61
C ILE A 186 31.12 -17.68 14.78
N GLU A 187 31.92 -17.77 15.85
CA GLU A 187 31.60 -18.55 17.05
C GLU A 187 30.45 -17.91 17.84
N GLU A 188 30.46 -16.57 18.00
CA GLU A 188 29.38 -15.82 18.66
C GLU A 188 28.07 -15.92 17.87
N ARG A 189 28.11 -15.95 16.52
CA ARG A 189 26.93 -16.17 15.68
C ARG A 189 26.37 -17.58 15.80
N ARG A 190 27.20 -18.59 16.03
CA ARG A 190 26.75 -19.97 16.27
C ARG A 190 26.08 -20.13 17.62
N ASN A 191 26.56 -19.41 18.64
CA ASN A 191 26.08 -19.45 20.02
C ASN A 191 25.37 -18.13 20.39
N ILE A 192 24.56 -17.59 19.48
CA ILE A 192 23.98 -16.25 19.62
C ILE A 192 22.84 -16.21 20.65
N GLN A 193 22.21 -17.35 20.95
CA GLN A 193 21.10 -17.45 21.91
C GLN A 193 21.41 -18.43 23.03
N GLU A 194 20.81 -18.21 24.19
CA GLU A 194 20.84 -19.17 25.28
C GLU A 194 19.87 -20.32 25.01
N THR A 195 20.36 -21.54 25.16
CA THR A 195 19.56 -22.75 24.96
C THR A 195 18.73 -23.12 26.17
N ASN A 196 19.16 -22.70 27.35
CA ASN A 196 18.45 -22.99 28.62
C ASN A 196 17.53 -21.83 28.99
N LEU A 197 16.31 -21.84 28.44
CA LEU A 197 15.29 -20.81 28.73
C LEU A 197 14.77 -20.83 30.18
N ALA A 198 15.02 -21.88 30.92
CA ALA A 198 14.58 -22.00 32.33
C ALA A 198 15.46 -21.19 33.32
N SER A 199 16.61 -20.71 32.86
CA SER A 199 17.59 -20.02 33.72
C SER A 199 17.37 -18.51 33.83
N GLY A 200 16.42 -17.91 33.07
CA GLY A 200 16.23 -16.46 33.06
C GLY A 200 14.79 -16.03 32.83
N SER A 201 14.48 -14.83 33.33
CA SER A 201 13.25 -14.13 33.00
C SER A 201 13.50 -13.24 31.78
N PHE A 202 13.04 -13.67 30.60
CA PHE A 202 13.21 -12.94 29.33
C PHE A 202 11.90 -12.26 28.96
N ALA A 203 11.95 -10.96 28.69
CA ALA A 203 10.79 -10.22 28.15
C ALA A 203 10.55 -10.60 26.69
N TYR A 204 11.63 -10.95 25.94
CA TYR A 204 11.56 -11.33 24.54
C TYR A 204 12.23 -12.68 24.29
N ILE A 205 11.52 -13.63 23.70
CA ILE A 205 12.08 -14.90 23.23
C ILE A 205 12.28 -14.76 21.70
N MET A 206 13.54 -14.72 21.26
CA MET A 206 13.93 -14.45 19.90
C MET A 206 14.68 -15.63 19.29
N SER A 207 14.49 -15.90 18.01
CA SER A 207 15.30 -16.86 17.27
C SER A 207 16.72 -16.31 17.01
N ALA A 208 17.65 -17.20 16.68
CA ALA A 208 19.03 -16.80 16.33
C ALA A 208 19.07 -15.74 15.20
N SER A 209 18.22 -15.89 14.19
CA SER A 209 18.11 -14.93 13.10
C SER A 209 17.62 -13.57 13.57
N GLN A 210 16.60 -13.55 14.44
CA GLN A 210 16.04 -12.29 15.00
C GLN A 210 17.05 -11.56 15.87
N ILE A 211 17.84 -12.28 16.68
CA ILE A 211 18.90 -11.67 17.49
C ILE A 211 19.98 -11.05 16.61
N ASN A 212 20.43 -11.78 15.58
CA ASN A 212 21.42 -11.24 14.64
C ASN A 212 20.90 -10.01 13.89
N GLU A 213 19.67 -10.06 13.39
CA GLU A 213 19.01 -8.93 12.72
C GLU A 213 18.88 -7.70 13.62
N SER A 214 18.45 -7.90 14.87
CA SER A 214 18.31 -6.83 15.87
C SER A 214 19.66 -6.18 16.17
N TYR A 215 20.72 -7.00 16.28
CA TYR A 215 22.07 -6.51 16.52
C TYR A 215 22.62 -5.70 15.33
N GLU A 216 22.42 -6.20 14.12
CA GLU A 216 22.81 -5.49 12.89
C GLU A 216 22.01 -4.18 12.73
N LYS A 217 20.70 -4.18 13.07
CA LYS A 217 19.87 -2.96 13.11
C LYS A 217 20.41 -1.94 14.10
N ALA A 218 20.77 -2.37 15.32
CA ALA A 218 21.31 -1.48 16.32
C ALA A 218 22.58 -0.76 15.81
N GLN A 219 23.52 -1.51 15.20
CA GLN A 219 24.73 -0.95 14.61
C GLN A 219 24.43 0.02 13.44
N ASN A 220 23.52 -0.37 12.53
CA ASN A 220 23.14 0.45 11.39
C ASN A 220 22.43 1.74 11.80
N TYR A 221 21.58 1.69 12.83
CA TYR A 221 20.96 2.89 13.39
C TYR A 221 21.98 3.82 14.02
N PHE A 222 22.92 3.30 14.79
CA PHE A 222 24.03 4.08 15.33
C PHE A 222 24.83 4.77 14.22
N LEU A 223 25.26 4.04 13.19
CA LEU A 223 26.02 4.60 12.07
C LEU A 223 25.21 5.64 11.26
N SER A 224 23.89 5.58 11.35
CA SER A 224 22.97 6.51 10.68
C SER A 224 22.55 7.69 11.56
N TYR A 225 23.16 7.88 12.72
CA TYR A 225 22.82 8.93 13.71
C TYR A 225 21.37 8.84 14.21
N ARG A 226 20.84 7.61 14.31
CA ARG A 226 19.52 7.31 14.85
C ARG A 226 19.65 6.59 16.18
N ASP A 227 20.26 7.26 17.15
CA ASP A 227 20.67 6.67 18.44
C ASP A 227 19.48 6.14 19.24
N ASN A 228 18.34 6.81 19.16
CA ASN A 228 17.13 6.38 19.83
C ASN A 228 16.63 5.03 19.32
N LEU A 229 16.66 4.79 18.01
CA LEU A 229 16.31 3.49 17.44
C LEU A 229 17.35 2.42 17.71
N SER A 230 18.63 2.81 17.78
CA SER A 230 19.71 1.92 18.24
C SER A 230 19.46 1.46 19.66
N GLN A 231 19.06 2.38 20.57
CA GLN A 231 18.71 2.08 21.96
C GLN A 231 17.55 1.08 22.04
N VAL A 232 16.51 1.23 21.21
CA VAL A 232 15.37 0.30 21.18
C VAL A 232 15.82 -1.12 20.83
N GLU A 233 16.65 -1.29 19.80
CA GLU A 233 17.16 -2.62 19.43
C GLU A 233 18.12 -3.18 20.47
N ILE A 234 18.94 -2.35 21.10
CA ILE A 234 19.80 -2.74 22.23
C ILE A 234 18.92 -3.26 23.38
N ASN A 235 17.86 -2.53 23.77
CA ASN A 235 16.96 -2.94 24.83
C ASN A 235 16.28 -4.27 24.51
N ARG A 236 15.88 -4.47 23.26
CA ARG A 236 15.32 -5.75 22.81
C ARG A 236 16.29 -6.91 23.03
N ILE A 237 17.58 -6.73 22.67
CA ILE A 237 18.63 -7.73 22.85
C ILE A 237 18.88 -7.99 24.33
N LEU A 238 19.05 -6.94 25.14
CA LEU A 238 19.35 -7.06 26.56
C LEU A 238 18.26 -7.80 27.34
N ASN A 239 17.00 -7.62 26.95
CA ASN A 239 15.85 -8.25 27.58
C ASN A 239 15.39 -9.55 26.88
N SER A 240 16.19 -10.05 25.92
CA SER A 240 15.92 -11.30 25.21
C SER A 240 16.75 -12.49 25.75
N ASN A 241 16.51 -13.65 25.15
CA ASN A 241 17.32 -14.84 25.31
C ASN A 241 18.64 -14.81 24.50
N ALA A 242 19.15 -13.64 24.13
CA ALA A 242 20.46 -13.52 23.51
C ALA A 242 21.57 -13.97 24.48
N SER A 243 22.65 -14.51 23.92
CA SER A 243 23.79 -14.95 24.72
C SER A 243 24.47 -13.80 25.45
N VAL A 244 25.15 -14.12 26.54
CA VAL A 244 25.88 -13.11 27.35
C VAL A 244 26.86 -12.27 26.52
N TYR A 245 27.53 -12.89 25.55
CA TYR A 245 28.48 -12.17 24.66
C TYR A 245 27.80 -11.12 23.80
N VAL A 246 26.65 -11.44 23.23
CA VAL A 246 25.85 -10.49 22.42
C VAL A 246 25.34 -9.35 23.29
N LYS A 247 24.82 -9.67 24.48
CA LYS A 247 24.37 -8.65 25.44
C LYS A 247 25.51 -7.72 25.88
N GLN A 248 26.70 -8.25 26.12
CA GLN A 248 27.89 -7.44 26.44
C GLN A 248 28.25 -6.47 25.31
N LYS A 249 28.27 -6.95 24.06
CA LYS A 249 28.53 -6.09 22.89
C LYS A 249 27.44 -5.04 22.70
N ALA A 250 26.18 -5.39 22.95
CA ALA A 250 25.07 -4.43 22.92
C ALA A 250 25.22 -3.35 24.02
N ASN A 251 25.65 -3.73 25.23
CA ASN A 251 25.95 -2.76 26.28
C ASN A 251 27.13 -1.83 25.93
N ILE A 252 28.18 -2.35 25.28
CA ILE A 252 29.29 -1.51 24.82
C ILE A 252 28.79 -0.52 23.76
N LEU A 253 27.97 -0.97 22.81
CA LEU A 253 27.36 -0.10 21.79
C LEU A 253 26.49 0.99 22.43
N MET A 254 25.75 0.67 23.48
CA MET A 254 24.92 1.65 24.21
C MET A 254 25.79 2.80 24.78
N GLY A 255 27.02 2.53 25.19
CA GLY A 255 27.96 3.55 25.70
C GLY A 255 28.44 4.55 24.64
N TYR A 256 28.25 4.27 23.35
CA TYR A 256 28.58 5.19 22.25
C TYR A 256 27.42 6.07 21.82
N LEU A 257 26.20 5.84 22.33
CA LEU A 257 25.03 6.63 21.96
C LEU A 257 25.14 8.04 22.54
N GLU A 258 24.84 9.03 21.71
CA GLU A 258 24.95 10.45 22.06
C GLU A 258 23.58 10.99 22.55
N GLU A 259 23.64 11.99 23.41
CA GLU A 259 22.47 12.73 23.86
C GLU A 259 21.95 13.62 22.71
N PRO A 260 20.67 13.50 22.33
CA PRO A 260 20.11 14.34 21.28
C PRO A 260 19.70 15.72 21.81
N GLY A 261 19.59 16.67 20.87
CA GLY A 261 18.86 17.92 21.09
C GLY A 261 17.46 17.88 20.50
N PHE A 262 16.68 18.93 20.70
CA PHE A 262 15.32 19.06 20.10
C PHE A 262 15.33 18.94 18.57
N ASP A 263 16.38 19.45 17.91
CA ASP A 263 16.49 19.48 16.44
C ASP A 263 17.03 18.16 15.87
N THR A 264 17.78 17.41 16.66
CA THR A 264 18.43 16.17 16.21
C THR A 264 17.59 14.92 16.49
N LEU A 265 16.74 14.95 17.52
CA LEU A 265 15.85 13.83 17.86
C LEU A 265 14.64 13.78 16.90
N LYS A 266 14.67 12.85 15.95
CA LYS A 266 13.60 12.67 14.98
C LYS A 266 12.69 11.47 15.28
N ASP A 267 13.25 10.47 15.96
CA ASP A 267 12.64 9.15 16.17
C ASP A 267 12.37 8.92 17.65
N PHE A 268 11.31 9.52 18.17
CA PHE A 268 10.89 9.28 19.54
C PHE A 268 9.56 8.56 19.62
N PRO A 269 9.37 7.63 20.57
CA PRO A 269 8.13 6.92 20.74
C PRO A 269 7.01 7.82 21.26
N SER A 270 5.77 7.51 20.89
CA SER A 270 4.61 8.10 21.54
C SER A 270 4.45 7.60 22.98
N TYR A 271 3.74 8.35 23.83
CA TYR A 271 3.43 7.93 25.18
C TYR A 271 2.77 6.54 25.22
N LYS A 272 1.82 6.29 24.31
CA LYS A 272 1.11 5.01 24.20
C LYS A 272 2.06 3.83 23.89
N ASN A 273 3.05 4.04 23.03
CA ASN A 273 4.03 2.99 22.71
C ASN A 273 4.87 2.65 23.94
N VAL A 274 5.31 3.68 24.67
CA VAL A 274 6.11 3.49 25.91
C VAL A 274 5.28 2.81 27.00
N GLN A 275 4.01 3.16 27.13
CA GLN A 275 3.11 2.54 28.10
C GLN A 275 2.88 1.05 27.81
N ASN A 276 2.78 0.68 26.52
CA ASN A 276 2.57 -0.71 26.12
C ASN A 276 3.82 -1.59 26.32
N GLU A 277 5.01 -1.05 26.06
CA GLU A 277 6.27 -1.78 26.12
C GLU A 277 7.36 -0.98 26.87
N PRO A 278 7.19 -0.67 28.15
CA PRO A 278 8.10 0.22 28.88
C PRO A 278 9.55 -0.27 28.89
N VAL A 279 9.78 -1.57 28.93
CA VAL A 279 11.11 -2.18 28.94
C VAL A 279 11.86 -1.93 27.62
N LEU A 280 11.13 -1.89 26.50
CA LEU A 280 11.71 -1.67 25.17
C LEU A 280 12.23 -0.25 25.02
N TYR A 281 11.55 0.72 25.62
CA TYR A 281 11.86 2.13 25.47
C TYR A 281 12.66 2.73 26.64
N LEU A 282 13.14 1.89 27.56
CA LEU A 282 13.97 2.33 28.66
C LEU A 282 15.24 3.04 28.12
N ASP A 283 15.61 4.14 28.74
CA ASP A 283 16.74 5.00 28.33
C ASP A 283 16.62 5.62 26.92
N CYS A 284 15.49 5.45 26.21
CA CYS A 284 15.20 6.21 25.00
C CYS A 284 14.83 7.67 25.33
N TRP A 285 15.12 8.57 24.41
CA TRP A 285 14.77 9.97 24.49
C TRP A 285 13.39 10.24 23.89
N VAL A 286 12.67 11.17 24.50
CA VAL A 286 11.37 11.63 24.02
C VAL A 286 11.31 13.16 23.95
N VAL A 287 10.50 13.65 23.01
CA VAL A 287 10.06 15.04 22.96
C VAL A 287 8.54 15.03 23.06
N TRP A 288 8.03 15.22 24.27
CA TRP A 288 6.58 15.26 24.48
C TRP A 288 6.11 16.65 24.83
N SER A 289 4.89 16.97 24.44
CA SER A 289 4.20 18.22 24.77
C SER A 289 3.20 17.96 25.90
N GLY A 290 3.00 18.94 26.75
CA GLY A 290 2.06 18.82 27.87
C GLY A 290 2.12 20.01 28.80
N ARG A 291 1.71 19.80 30.05
CA ARG A 291 1.78 20.81 31.12
C ARG A 291 2.37 20.18 32.39
N VAL A 292 2.93 21.02 33.22
CA VAL A 292 3.46 20.59 34.53
C VAL A 292 2.44 20.88 35.62
N SER A 293 2.41 20.02 36.63
CA SER A 293 1.57 20.14 37.84
C SER A 293 2.36 19.65 39.03
N ASN A 294 1.90 19.92 40.24
CA ASN A 294 2.51 19.45 41.51
C ASN A 294 4.02 19.72 41.59
N VAL A 295 4.42 20.93 41.22
CA VAL A 295 5.84 21.30 41.16
C VAL A 295 6.42 21.36 42.59
N VAL A 296 7.51 20.63 42.78
CA VAL A 296 8.36 20.67 44.00
C VAL A 296 9.75 21.08 43.56
N GLN A 297 10.16 22.25 43.97
CA GLN A 297 11.48 22.80 43.64
C GLN A 297 12.31 22.99 44.92
N THR A 298 13.54 22.51 44.87
CA THR A 298 14.58 22.76 45.88
C THR A 298 15.76 23.47 45.23
N GLU A 299 16.83 23.77 45.97
CA GLU A 299 18.01 24.43 45.37
C GLU A 299 18.71 23.64 44.27
N THR A 300 18.56 22.31 44.28
CA THR A 300 19.29 21.42 43.34
C THR A 300 18.42 20.50 42.54
N LEU A 301 17.09 20.50 42.76
CA LEU A 301 16.21 19.52 42.17
C LEU A 301 14.87 20.16 41.81
N TYR A 302 14.41 19.91 40.62
CA TYR A 302 13.05 20.24 40.16
C TYR A 302 12.30 18.95 39.89
N LYS A 303 11.17 18.73 40.57
CA LYS A 303 10.26 17.59 40.35
C LYS A 303 8.87 18.08 40.08
N CYS A 304 8.15 17.41 39.20
CA CYS A 304 6.76 17.71 38.89
C CYS A 304 6.05 16.48 38.31
N ASP A 305 4.75 16.56 38.23
CA ASP A 305 3.93 15.66 37.44
C ASP A 305 3.76 16.28 36.05
N PHE A 306 4.18 15.56 35.00
CA PHE A 306 4.05 15.97 33.61
C PHE A 306 2.80 15.34 32.99
N LEU A 307 1.85 16.18 32.61
CA LEU A 307 0.58 15.78 31.97
C LEU A 307 0.82 15.72 30.45
N VAL A 308 1.12 14.53 29.95
CA VAL A 308 1.43 14.29 28.55
C VAL A 308 0.19 14.52 27.67
N GLY A 309 0.34 15.25 26.55
CA GLY A 309 -0.74 15.53 25.61
C GLY A 309 -1.73 16.63 26.06
N TYR A 310 -1.52 17.24 27.25
CA TYR A 310 -2.42 18.26 27.80
C TYR A 310 -2.05 19.68 27.43
N ASP A 311 -1.41 19.89 26.30
CA ASP A 311 -1.02 21.19 25.78
C ASP A 311 -2.24 22.06 25.39
N THR A 312 -3.29 21.45 24.82
CA THR A 312 -4.56 22.13 24.46
C THR A 312 -5.60 22.19 25.59
N MET A 313 -5.33 21.60 26.76
CA MET A 313 -6.26 21.44 27.90
C MET A 313 -7.50 20.55 27.61
N GLU A 314 -7.47 19.75 26.54
CA GLU A 314 -8.61 18.90 26.19
C GLU A 314 -8.46 17.47 26.71
N ASN A 315 -7.32 16.85 26.45
CA ASN A 315 -7.10 15.44 26.78
C ASN A 315 -5.73 15.21 27.44
N VAL A 316 -5.69 14.43 28.50
CA VAL A 316 -4.46 13.94 29.14
C VAL A 316 -4.22 12.52 28.67
N GLU A 317 -3.13 12.26 27.94
CA GLU A 317 -2.74 10.90 27.55
C GLU A 317 -2.20 10.11 28.74
N GLY A 318 -1.51 10.79 29.65
CA GLY A 318 -1.01 10.22 30.88
C GLY A 318 -0.31 11.22 31.79
N ILE A 319 -0.07 10.81 33.02
CA ILE A 319 0.64 11.58 34.04
C ILE A 319 1.95 10.84 34.36
N VAL A 320 3.09 11.49 34.15
CA VAL A 320 4.40 10.90 34.33
C VAL A 320 5.24 11.76 35.25
N PRO A 321 5.84 11.21 36.33
CA PRO A 321 6.82 11.93 37.14
C PRO A 321 8.00 12.42 36.27
N LEU A 322 8.30 13.70 36.36
CA LEU A 322 9.40 14.36 35.65
C LEU A 322 10.34 15.03 36.64
N SER A 323 11.62 14.76 36.51
CA SER A 323 12.65 15.41 37.32
C SER A 323 13.75 16.00 36.45
N PHE A 324 14.32 17.11 36.91
CA PHE A 324 15.48 17.75 36.29
C PHE A 324 16.59 17.94 37.34
N ASP A 325 17.81 17.61 36.97
CA ASP A 325 19.02 17.83 37.79
C ASP A 325 19.47 19.29 37.79
N VAL A 326 19.02 20.05 36.79
CA VAL A 326 19.24 21.49 36.68
C VAL A 326 17.87 22.17 36.63
N ILE A 327 17.66 23.19 37.47
CA ILE A 327 16.37 23.87 37.57
C ILE A 327 16.02 24.53 36.23
N PRO A 328 14.99 24.07 35.54
CA PRO A 328 14.54 24.67 34.27
C PRO A 328 13.72 25.95 34.55
N LEU A 329 13.77 26.88 33.63
CA LEU A 329 12.85 28.02 33.61
C LEU A 329 11.54 27.63 32.95
N ILE A 330 10.54 27.26 33.77
CA ILE A 330 9.22 26.82 33.28
C ILE A 330 8.15 27.75 33.83
N ASP A 331 7.29 28.26 32.94
CA ASP A 331 6.03 28.91 33.30
C ASP A 331 4.96 27.82 33.43
N ASN A 332 4.50 27.56 34.66
CA ASN A 332 3.58 26.45 34.96
C ASN A 332 2.19 26.65 34.31
N GLU A 333 1.84 27.88 33.93
CA GLU A 333 0.56 28.20 33.31
C GLU A 333 0.53 27.91 31.80
N LYS A 334 1.69 27.72 31.18
CA LYS A 334 1.82 27.50 29.72
C LYS A 334 2.18 26.08 29.37
N PRO A 335 1.78 25.62 28.17
CA PRO A 335 2.22 24.33 27.68
C PRO A 335 3.75 24.33 27.48
N VAL A 336 4.36 23.18 27.69
CA VAL A 336 5.79 22.98 27.58
C VAL A 336 6.09 21.74 26.73
N LYS A 337 7.12 21.83 25.87
CA LYS A 337 7.75 20.67 25.25
C LYS A 337 8.95 20.28 26.07
N VAL A 338 9.05 19.03 26.44
CA VAL A 338 10.12 18.49 27.27
C VAL A 338 10.93 17.49 26.48
N LEU A 339 12.24 17.70 26.40
CA LEU A 339 13.22 16.71 25.98
C LEU A 339 13.63 15.93 27.23
N ALA A 340 13.32 14.66 27.31
CA ALA A 340 13.57 13.85 28.47
C ALA A 340 13.98 12.43 28.08
N LYS A 341 14.67 11.76 29.01
CA LYS A 341 15.04 10.35 28.92
C LYS A 341 14.03 9.51 29.71
N ILE A 342 13.59 8.41 29.12
CA ILE A 342 12.68 7.47 29.79
C ILE A 342 13.44 6.70 30.85
N LYS A 343 12.92 6.69 32.06
CA LYS A 343 13.45 5.93 33.20
C LYS A 343 12.39 5.06 33.84
N SER A 344 12.82 4.14 34.66
CA SER A 344 11.95 3.37 35.54
C SER A 344 12.36 3.63 36.99
N VAL A 345 11.42 4.12 37.78
CA VAL A 345 11.61 4.34 39.22
C VAL A 345 10.57 3.51 39.96
N ASP A 346 11.00 2.61 40.79
CA ASP A 346 10.14 1.65 41.53
C ASP A 346 9.17 0.87 40.60
N GLY A 347 9.65 0.52 39.37
CA GLY A 347 8.87 -0.21 38.38
C GLY A 347 7.83 0.65 37.65
N ARG A 348 7.83 1.97 37.86
CA ARG A 348 6.93 2.92 37.16
C ARG A 348 7.70 3.78 36.19
N LEU A 349 7.00 4.14 35.10
CA LEU A 349 7.51 5.08 34.13
C LEU A 349 7.79 6.43 34.74
N ALA A 350 8.98 6.97 34.55
CA ALA A 350 9.41 8.31 34.95
C ALA A 350 10.22 8.96 33.84
N LEU A 351 10.35 10.27 33.89
CA LEU A 351 11.13 11.05 32.94
C LEU A 351 12.27 11.79 33.65
N GLU A 352 13.46 11.67 33.09
CA GLU A 352 14.62 12.49 33.44
C GLU A 352 14.74 13.60 32.39
N GLY A 353 14.37 14.82 32.77
CA GLY A 353 14.31 15.96 31.87
C GLY A 353 15.70 16.54 31.58
N ARG A 354 15.97 16.82 30.31
CA ARG A 354 17.23 17.43 29.88
C ARG A 354 17.08 18.89 29.46
N ALA A 355 16.02 19.18 28.74
CA ALA A 355 15.74 20.53 28.24
C ALA A 355 14.24 20.75 28.09
N VAL A 356 13.84 22.02 28.11
CA VAL A 356 12.46 22.45 27.93
C VAL A 356 12.38 23.51 26.84
N HIS A 357 11.28 23.52 26.11
CA HIS A 357 10.94 24.56 25.16
C HIS A 357 9.51 25.05 25.41
N GLN A 358 9.38 26.34 25.67
CA GLN A 358 8.07 27.02 25.77
C GLN A 358 8.01 28.15 24.75
N SER A 359 6.86 28.25 24.06
CA SER A 359 6.63 29.37 23.15
C SER A 359 6.44 30.67 23.96
N VAL A 360 7.28 31.65 23.68
CA VAL A 360 7.17 33.03 24.22
C VAL A 360 6.16 33.76 23.31
N LYS A 361 4.92 33.27 23.21
CA LYS A 361 3.87 34.12 22.66
C LYS A 361 3.20 34.86 23.82
N ASN A 362 3.41 36.18 23.84
CA ASN A 362 2.59 37.11 24.61
C ASN A 362 1.14 37.04 24.16
#